data_df0de1b5d2e0c55cdaf2b9f7c93d5d22
#
_entry.id   df0de1b5d2e0c55cdaf2b9f7c93d5d22
#
_cell.length_a   1.000
_cell.length_b   1.000
_cell.length_c   1.000
_cell.angle_alpha   90.00
_cell.angle_beta   90.00
_cell.angle_gamma   90.00
#
_symmetry.space_group_name_H-M   'P 1'
#
loop_
_entity.id
_entity.type
_entity.pdbx_description
1 polymer ?
#
loop_
_entity_poly.entity_id
_entity_poly.type
_entity_poly.pdbx_seq_one_letter_code
_entity_poly.pdbx_strand_id
1 'polypeptide(L)'
;MSENKYEIFYNLIEFWTLNDFCTPNIKAEVIFDMLLSPFITDIVKEGMNSNGRFVLLAKEFPLKVYQNNKGPKVDYLLMDDSTNDLYLVELKTDNNSFNKKQYSIYLETQKNSDIGENFCRIIKDNTQERYYENFWLVTNVKGSNKYIRMLKQIAKILDGRISGNPSNLSKEELAEEIRDFLKGQTIHIVYVSINEIKVGNKSCEELYEGIKNIHLDNIEMYKNNPEKRSLWDLVHSIIKQTNSEGTFANLWNKDLLK
;
A
#
# COMPACT_ATOMS: atom_id res chain seq x y z
N MET A 1 4.60 -1.28 -33.52
CA MET A 1 5.72 -1.24 -32.50
C MET A 1 5.22 -1.09 -31.05
N SER A 2 3.91 -0.99 -30.79
CA SER A 2 3.33 -0.92 -29.44
C SER A 2 3.06 -2.30 -28.80
N GLU A 3 2.75 -3.32 -29.59
CA GLU A 3 2.44 -4.67 -29.10
C GLU A 3 3.58 -5.32 -28.30
N ASN A 4 4.83 -5.06 -28.68
CA ASN A 4 5.99 -5.73 -28.09
C ASN A 4 6.32 -5.34 -26.63
N LYS A 5 5.84 -4.20 -26.13
CA LYS A 5 6.10 -3.78 -24.72
C LYS A 5 5.17 -4.50 -23.75
N TYR A 6 3.94 -4.72 -24.13
CA TYR A 6 2.95 -5.41 -23.31
C TYR A 6 3.20 -6.92 -23.29
N GLU A 7 3.63 -7.48 -24.42
CA GLU A 7 4.00 -8.89 -24.54
C GLU A 7 5.19 -9.22 -23.62
N ILE A 8 6.22 -8.38 -23.56
CA ILE A 8 7.34 -8.55 -22.64
C ILE A 8 6.87 -8.47 -21.18
N PHE A 9 6.00 -7.52 -20.86
CA PHE A 9 5.48 -7.36 -19.50
C PHE A 9 4.56 -8.53 -19.12
N TYR A 10 3.71 -9.00 -20.05
CA TYR A 10 2.89 -10.19 -19.90
C TYR A 10 3.74 -11.42 -19.61
N ASN A 11 4.72 -11.70 -20.47
CA ASN A 11 5.64 -12.83 -20.32
C ASN A 11 6.45 -12.75 -19.02
N LEU A 12 6.78 -11.55 -18.55
CA LEU A 12 7.52 -11.32 -17.31
C LEU A 12 6.63 -11.58 -16.08
N ILE A 13 5.39 -11.13 -16.10
CA ILE A 13 4.41 -11.42 -15.03
C ILE A 13 4.04 -12.90 -15.06
N GLU A 14 3.78 -13.47 -16.22
CA GLU A 14 3.46 -14.88 -16.39
C GLU A 14 4.63 -15.76 -15.93
N PHE A 15 5.85 -15.49 -16.41
CA PHE A 15 7.06 -16.20 -15.99
C PHE A 15 7.28 -16.08 -14.48
N TRP A 16 7.10 -14.93 -13.93
CA TRP A 16 7.29 -14.66 -12.50
C TRP A 16 6.21 -15.34 -11.66
N THR A 17 4.97 -15.21 -12.07
CA THR A 17 3.83 -15.90 -11.45
C THR A 17 4.03 -17.41 -11.50
N LEU A 18 4.42 -17.95 -12.64
CA LEU A 18 4.64 -19.37 -12.83
C LEU A 18 5.84 -19.92 -12.02
N ASN A 19 6.94 -19.21 -11.96
CA ASN A 19 8.14 -19.68 -11.25
C ASN A 19 8.06 -19.48 -9.73
N ASP A 20 7.48 -18.39 -9.27
CA ASP A 20 7.36 -18.09 -7.85
C ASP A 20 6.27 -18.94 -7.18
N PHE A 21 5.26 -19.36 -7.92
CA PHE A 21 4.25 -20.34 -7.41
C PHE A 21 4.78 -21.76 -7.26
N CYS A 22 5.85 -22.10 -7.94
CA CYS A 22 6.55 -23.38 -7.71
C CYS A 22 7.35 -23.38 -6.42
N THR A 23 7.54 -22.23 -5.77
CA THR A 23 8.23 -22.15 -4.47
C THR A 23 7.17 -22.19 -3.35
N PRO A 24 7.22 -23.20 -2.46
CA PRO A 24 6.16 -23.44 -1.46
C PRO A 24 5.99 -22.35 -0.41
N ASN A 25 6.70 -21.23 -0.50
CA ASN A 25 6.78 -20.20 0.54
C ASN A 25 6.30 -18.80 0.13
N ILE A 26 5.86 -18.57 -1.11
CA ILE A 26 5.35 -17.25 -1.49
C ILE A 26 3.85 -17.19 -1.18
N LYS A 27 3.50 -16.27 -0.31
CA LYS A 27 2.10 -16.02 0.03
C LYS A 27 1.40 -15.33 -1.13
N ALA A 28 0.17 -15.72 -1.43
CA ALA A 28 -0.70 -15.09 -2.43
C ALA A 28 -0.81 -13.56 -2.21
N GLU A 29 -0.79 -13.10 -0.96
CA GLU A 29 -0.78 -11.69 -0.58
C GLU A 29 0.39 -10.90 -1.19
N VAL A 30 1.59 -11.51 -1.26
CA VAL A 30 2.79 -10.84 -1.80
C VAL A 30 2.64 -10.58 -3.29
N ILE A 31 2.10 -11.54 -4.02
CA ILE A 31 1.89 -11.42 -5.47
C ILE A 31 0.79 -10.40 -5.74
N PHE A 32 -0.29 -10.46 -4.98
CA PHE A 32 -1.39 -9.52 -5.05
C PHE A 32 -0.90 -8.09 -4.80
N ASP A 33 -0.12 -7.88 -3.74
CA ASP A 33 0.52 -6.59 -3.45
C ASP A 33 1.40 -6.12 -4.60
N MET A 34 2.20 -7.00 -5.17
CA MET A 34 3.10 -6.67 -6.25
C MET A 34 2.36 -6.26 -7.53
N LEU A 35 1.29 -6.98 -7.89
CA LEU A 35 0.47 -6.70 -9.06
C LEU A 35 -0.32 -5.41 -8.92
N LEU A 36 -0.87 -5.13 -7.73
CA LEU A 36 -1.70 -3.94 -7.48
C LEU A 36 -0.91 -2.68 -7.13
N SER A 37 0.29 -2.83 -6.60
CA SER A 37 1.11 -1.70 -6.15
C SER A 37 1.25 -0.55 -7.16
N PRO A 38 1.45 -0.80 -8.46
CA PRO A 38 1.52 0.26 -9.47
C PRO A 38 0.21 1.03 -9.70
N PHE A 39 -0.91 0.43 -9.30
CA PHE A 39 -2.26 0.96 -9.55
C PHE A 39 -2.94 1.46 -8.29
N ILE A 40 -2.34 1.27 -7.12
CA ILE A 40 -3.03 1.47 -5.83
C ILE A 40 -3.61 2.87 -5.65
N THR A 41 -2.90 3.91 -6.10
CA THR A 41 -3.37 5.30 -6.04
C THR A 41 -4.57 5.53 -6.94
N ASP A 42 -4.55 4.94 -8.14
CA ASP A 42 -5.65 5.06 -9.11
C ASP A 42 -6.86 4.23 -8.65
N ILE A 43 -6.65 3.05 -8.07
CA ILE A 43 -7.69 2.19 -7.47
C ILE A 43 -8.42 2.93 -6.36
N VAL A 44 -7.69 3.52 -5.42
CA VAL A 44 -8.30 4.23 -4.30
C VAL A 44 -9.01 5.49 -4.79
N LYS A 45 -8.42 6.24 -5.71
CA LYS A 45 -9.04 7.39 -6.34
C LYS A 45 -10.41 7.04 -6.95
N GLU A 46 -10.45 6.00 -7.78
CA GLU A 46 -11.67 5.58 -8.46
C GLU A 46 -12.70 5.04 -7.47
N GLY A 47 -12.28 4.16 -6.54
CA GLY A 47 -13.17 3.59 -5.54
C GLY A 47 -13.73 4.59 -4.54
N MET A 48 -13.03 5.69 -4.31
CA MET A 48 -13.52 6.81 -3.47
C MET A 48 -14.31 7.85 -4.27
N ASN A 49 -14.44 7.71 -5.59
CA ASN A 49 -15.02 8.70 -6.50
C ASN A 49 -14.38 10.10 -6.31
N SER A 50 -13.08 10.15 -6.06
CA SER A 50 -12.36 11.39 -5.84
C SER A 50 -11.84 11.98 -7.14
N ASN A 51 -11.89 13.29 -7.27
CA ASN A 51 -11.21 14.01 -8.35
C ASN A 51 -9.77 14.41 -7.98
N GLY A 52 -9.38 14.17 -6.72
CA GLY A 52 -8.05 14.47 -6.21
C GLY A 52 -6.94 13.68 -6.89
N ARG A 53 -5.71 14.08 -6.62
CA ARG A 53 -4.52 13.32 -6.99
C ARG A 53 -4.02 12.58 -5.76
N PHE A 54 -4.05 11.26 -5.80
CA PHE A 54 -3.49 10.45 -4.73
C PHE A 54 -2.00 10.23 -4.90
N VAL A 55 -1.26 10.34 -3.80
CA VAL A 55 0.17 10.08 -3.72
C VAL A 55 0.45 8.99 -2.69
N LEU A 56 1.37 8.09 -3.02
CA LEU A 56 1.81 7.03 -2.10
C LEU A 56 2.87 7.58 -1.16
N LEU A 57 2.52 7.81 0.10
CA LEU A 57 3.48 8.25 1.12
C LEU A 57 4.39 7.09 1.56
N ALA A 58 3.81 5.92 1.85
CA ALA A 58 4.59 4.77 2.29
C ALA A 58 3.88 3.43 2.05
N LYS A 59 4.68 2.38 1.89
CA LYS A 59 4.26 0.97 2.00
C LYS A 59 4.62 0.44 3.38
N GLU A 60 3.84 -0.52 3.89
CA GLU A 60 4.03 -1.14 5.21
C GLU A 60 4.22 -0.09 6.32
N PHE A 61 3.37 0.94 6.33
CA PHE A 61 3.48 2.04 7.30
C PHE A 61 3.12 1.56 8.71
N PRO A 62 3.99 1.78 9.72
CA PRO A 62 3.76 1.31 11.09
C PRO A 62 2.77 2.22 11.81
N LEU A 63 1.68 1.64 12.31
CA LEU A 63 0.63 2.37 13.05
C LEU A 63 0.80 2.32 14.56
N LYS A 64 1.42 1.27 15.08
CA LYS A 64 1.68 1.12 16.51
C LYS A 64 3.01 0.42 16.74
N VAL A 65 3.74 0.84 17.75
CA VAL A 65 5.01 0.22 18.10
C VAL A 65 4.83 -0.58 19.39
N TYR A 66 5.10 -1.87 19.31
CA TYR A 66 5.30 -2.72 20.48
C TYR A 66 6.81 -2.83 20.77
N GLN A 67 7.18 -3.27 21.97
CA GLN A 67 8.57 -3.37 22.44
C GLN A 67 9.54 -4.10 21.48
N ASN A 68 9.02 -4.87 20.52
CA ASN A 68 9.82 -5.67 19.54
C ASN A 68 9.69 -5.16 18.11
N ASN A 69 9.24 -3.94 17.85
CA ASN A 69 9.00 -3.39 16.51
C ASN A 69 8.06 -4.24 15.61
N LYS A 70 7.23 -5.10 16.22
CA LYS A 70 6.26 -5.98 15.55
C LYS A 70 4.83 -5.44 15.62
N GLY A 71 4.69 -4.12 15.69
CA GLY A 71 3.37 -3.48 15.66
C GLY A 71 2.66 -3.68 14.32
N PRO A 72 1.33 -3.52 14.30
CA PRO A 72 0.54 -3.57 13.09
C PRO A 72 0.99 -2.48 12.13
N LYS A 73 0.96 -2.83 10.86
CA LYS A 73 1.26 -1.93 9.75
C LYS A 73 0.05 -1.92 8.86
N VAL A 74 -0.11 -0.84 8.12
CA VAL A 74 -1.02 -0.79 6.97
C VAL A 74 -0.21 -1.06 5.71
N ASP A 75 -0.80 -1.75 4.74
CA ASP A 75 -0.10 -2.09 3.50
C ASP A 75 0.34 -0.83 2.75
N TYR A 76 -0.54 0.18 2.67
CA TYR A 76 -0.24 1.47 2.05
C TYR A 76 -0.80 2.64 2.86
N LEU A 77 0.01 3.68 2.99
CA LEU A 77 -0.42 5.01 3.42
C LEU A 77 -0.44 5.91 2.18
N LEU A 78 -1.64 6.36 1.80
CA LEU A 78 -1.82 7.31 0.72
C LEU A 78 -2.26 8.67 1.27
N MET A 79 -2.11 9.71 0.45
CA MET A 79 -2.61 11.05 0.72
C MET A 79 -3.31 11.59 -0.53
N ASP A 80 -4.45 12.22 -0.35
CA ASP A 80 -5.03 13.06 -1.39
C ASP A 80 -4.31 14.40 -1.39
N ASP A 81 -3.65 14.71 -2.50
CA ASP A 81 -2.80 15.89 -2.69
C ASP A 81 -3.58 17.22 -2.59
N SER A 82 -4.89 17.18 -2.79
CA SER A 82 -5.77 18.36 -2.78
C SER A 82 -6.31 18.71 -1.40
N THR A 83 -6.57 17.72 -0.56
CA THR A 83 -7.18 17.90 0.77
C THR A 83 -6.22 17.60 1.91
N ASN A 84 -5.11 16.91 1.66
CA ASN A 84 -4.19 16.28 2.61
C ASN A 84 -4.83 15.15 3.43
N ASP A 85 -6.01 14.68 3.06
CA ASP A 85 -6.63 13.53 3.71
C ASP A 85 -5.77 12.28 3.53
N LEU A 86 -5.69 11.50 4.59
CA LEU A 86 -4.88 10.28 4.65
C LEU A 86 -5.74 9.04 4.47
N TYR A 87 -5.21 8.05 3.77
CA TYR A 87 -5.90 6.80 3.50
C TYR A 87 -5.03 5.64 3.98
N LEU A 88 -5.53 4.91 4.98
CA LEU A 88 -5.00 3.64 5.43
C LEU A 88 -5.56 2.55 4.53
N VAL A 89 -4.75 2.04 3.62
CA VAL A 89 -5.20 1.06 2.62
C VAL A 89 -4.65 -0.32 2.96
N GLU A 90 -5.56 -1.27 3.06
CA GLU A 90 -5.29 -2.68 3.36
C GLU A 90 -5.74 -3.55 2.21
N LEU A 91 -4.87 -4.42 1.72
CA LEU A 91 -5.20 -5.41 0.70
C LEU A 91 -5.78 -6.68 1.34
N LYS A 92 -6.80 -7.24 0.72
CA LYS A 92 -7.41 -8.50 1.14
C LYS A 92 -7.57 -9.45 -0.04
N THR A 93 -6.92 -10.60 0.07
CA THR A 93 -6.91 -11.62 -0.99
C THR A 93 -8.10 -12.56 -0.91
N ASP A 94 -8.73 -12.64 0.24
CA ASP A 94 -9.91 -13.49 0.44
C ASP A 94 -10.97 -12.81 1.31
N ASN A 95 -12.20 -13.33 1.22
CA ASN A 95 -13.37 -12.77 1.90
C ASN A 95 -13.35 -12.95 3.43
N ASN A 96 -12.53 -13.89 3.93
CA ASN A 96 -12.44 -14.26 5.34
C ASN A 96 -11.23 -13.64 6.05
N SER A 97 -10.41 -12.87 5.32
CA SER A 97 -9.16 -12.30 5.84
C SER A 97 -9.36 -11.07 6.72
N PHE A 98 -10.60 -10.70 7.03
CA PHE A 98 -10.89 -9.56 7.91
C PHE A 98 -10.38 -9.78 9.33
N ASN A 99 -9.49 -8.92 9.78
CA ASN A 99 -8.89 -8.99 11.10
C ASN A 99 -9.43 -7.89 12.03
N LYS A 100 -10.31 -8.27 12.96
CA LYS A 100 -10.93 -7.33 13.92
C LYS A 100 -9.92 -6.57 14.78
N LYS A 101 -8.82 -7.21 15.17
CA LYS A 101 -7.77 -6.55 15.99
C LYS A 101 -7.05 -5.48 15.17
N GLN A 102 -6.75 -5.77 13.92
CA GLN A 102 -6.13 -4.83 13.01
C GLN A 102 -7.07 -3.64 12.75
N TYR A 103 -8.34 -3.91 12.47
CA TYR A 103 -9.36 -2.86 12.31
C TYR A 103 -9.47 -1.96 13.56
N SER A 104 -9.48 -2.54 14.76
CA SER A 104 -9.55 -1.75 16.00
C SER A 104 -8.40 -0.75 16.13
N ILE A 105 -7.22 -1.11 15.65
CA ILE A 105 -6.04 -0.22 15.62
C ILE A 105 -6.20 0.88 14.57
N TYR A 106 -6.73 0.54 13.40
CA TYR A 106 -7.02 1.54 12.35
C TYR A 106 -8.04 2.56 12.84
N LEU A 107 -9.11 2.08 13.49
CA LEU A 107 -10.14 2.94 14.08
C LEU A 107 -9.60 3.82 15.21
N GLU A 108 -8.73 3.29 16.08
CA GLU A 108 -8.04 4.06 17.12
C GLU A 108 -7.15 5.15 16.49
N THR A 109 -6.40 4.80 15.45
CA THR A 109 -5.55 5.74 14.71
C THR A 109 -6.39 6.84 14.04
N GLN A 110 -7.52 6.48 13.43
CA GLN A 110 -8.44 7.43 12.79
C GLN A 110 -9.02 8.41 13.83
N LYS A 111 -9.51 7.90 14.95
CA LYS A 111 -10.15 8.71 16.01
C LYS A 111 -9.18 9.68 16.67
N ASN A 112 -7.95 9.26 16.86
CA ASN A 112 -6.93 10.07 17.54
C ASN A 112 -6.22 11.03 16.57
N SER A 113 -6.38 10.85 15.26
CA SER A 113 -5.65 11.58 14.22
C SER A 113 -4.14 11.63 14.46
N ASP A 114 -3.58 10.52 15.01
CA ASP A 114 -2.20 10.47 15.52
C ASP A 114 -1.37 9.41 14.79
N ILE A 115 -1.34 9.56 13.46
CA ILE A 115 -0.58 8.64 12.60
C ILE A 115 0.93 8.94 12.66
N GLY A 116 1.31 10.20 12.89
CA GLY A 116 2.70 10.65 12.85
C GLY A 116 3.50 10.31 14.10
N GLU A 117 2.88 10.25 15.29
CA GLU A 117 3.56 10.08 16.57
C GLU A 117 4.32 8.75 16.66
N ASN A 118 3.67 7.66 16.28
CA ASN A 118 4.30 6.35 16.26
C ASN A 118 5.46 6.28 15.25
N PHE A 119 5.30 6.92 14.10
CA PHE A 119 6.36 7.00 13.10
C PHE A 119 7.56 7.79 13.61
N CYS A 120 7.34 8.97 14.19
CA CYS A 120 8.38 9.79 14.79
C CYS A 120 9.14 9.01 15.88
N ARG A 121 8.43 8.31 16.77
CA ARG A 121 9.05 7.46 17.79
C ARG A 121 9.91 6.35 17.18
N ILE A 122 9.42 5.68 16.13
CA ILE A 122 10.21 4.64 15.45
C ILE A 122 11.50 5.21 14.88
N ILE A 123 11.45 6.39 14.28
CA ILE A 123 12.64 7.04 13.73
C ILE A 123 13.64 7.34 14.87
N LYS A 124 13.16 7.88 15.99
CA LYS A 124 14.01 8.19 17.16
C LYS A 124 14.63 6.93 17.78
N ASP A 125 13.83 5.86 17.95
CA ASP A 125 14.27 4.64 18.66
C ASP A 125 15.19 3.74 17.82
N ASN A 126 15.04 3.72 16.49
CA ASN A 126 15.73 2.76 15.62
C ASN A 126 17.02 3.28 14.99
N THR A 127 17.49 4.43 15.38
CA THR A 127 18.67 5.04 14.79
C THR A 127 19.81 5.07 15.79
N GLN A 128 20.72 4.11 15.70
CA GLN A 128 22.02 4.22 16.37
C GLN A 128 22.79 5.37 15.73
N GLU A 129 23.17 6.34 16.52
CA GLU A 129 23.78 7.64 16.14
C GLU A 129 25.02 7.55 15.24
N ARG A 130 25.69 6.39 15.21
CA ARG A 130 27.03 6.24 14.60
C ARG A 130 27.09 6.25 13.07
N TYR A 131 25.95 6.28 12.36
CA TYR A 131 25.96 6.06 10.90
C TYR A 131 25.44 7.23 10.04
N TYR A 132 25.06 8.36 10.63
CA TYR A 132 24.26 9.33 9.88
C TYR A 132 24.70 10.80 9.95
N GLU A 133 26.01 11.07 10.05
CA GLU A 133 26.54 12.45 9.93
C GLU A 133 26.16 13.11 8.58
N ASN A 134 25.81 12.31 7.57
CA ASN A 134 25.29 12.76 6.28
C ASN A 134 24.05 11.96 5.86
N PHE A 135 22.97 12.08 6.63
CA PHE A 135 21.72 11.38 6.41
C PHE A 135 21.22 11.41 4.95
N TRP A 136 21.36 12.56 4.26
CA TRP A 136 20.91 12.70 2.87
C TRP A 136 21.85 12.05 1.83
N LEU A 137 23.11 11.91 2.12
CA LEU A 137 24.10 11.34 1.20
C LEU A 137 24.10 9.80 1.18
N VAL A 138 23.50 9.16 2.19
CA VAL A 138 23.49 7.69 2.30
C VAL A 138 22.40 7.11 1.41
N THR A 139 22.62 7.07 0.10
CA THR A 139 21.66 6.49 -0.86
C THR A 139 21.80 4.97 -1.02
N ASN A 140 22.96 4.37 -0.71
CA ASN A 140 23.31 3.01 -1.09
C ASN A 140 24.01 2.16 -0.02
N VAL A 141 23.88 2.47 1.26
CA VAL A 141 24.53 1.62 2.28
C VAL A 141 23.72 0.35 2.47
N LYS A 142 24.38 -0.81 2.21
CA LYS A 142 23.91 -2.12 2.68
C LYS A 142 23.57 -2.02 4.16
N GLY A 143 22.28 -2.16 4.51
CA GLY A 143 21.82 -2.06 5.89
C GLY A 143 21.10 -0.75 6.26
N SER A 144 20.82 0.16 5.32
CA SER A 144 20.01 1.33 5.64
C SER A 144 18.64 0.87 6.18
N ASN A 145 18.33 1.31 7.41
CA ASN A 145 17.07 1.00 8.06
C ASN A 145 15.91 1.39 7.14
N LYS A 146 14.95 0.48 6.94
CA LYS A 146 13.78 0.70 6.07
C LYS A 146 13.00 1.97 6.45
N TYR A 147 12.96 2.32 7.73
CA TYR A 147 12.29 3.50 8.23
C TYR A 147 12.97 4.81 7.83
N ILE A 148 14.30 4.80 7.71
CA ILE A 148 15.05 5.95 7.18
C ILE A 148 14.74 6.17 5.70
N ARG A 149 14.62 5.10 4.92
CA ARG A 149 14.21 5.21 3.50
C ARG A 149 12.78 5.74 3.38
N MET A 150 11.87 5.26 4.24
CA MET A 150 10.49 5.73 4.33
C MET A 150 10.44 7.22 4.70
N LEU A 151 11.21 7.65 5.72
CA LEU A 151 11.33 9.05 6.13
C LEU A 151 11.73 9.93 4.94
N LYS A 152 12.79 9.55 4.21
CA LYS A 152 13.26 10.29 3.02
C LYS A 152 12.21 10.34 1.91
N GLN A 153 11.51 9.25 1.68
CA GLN A 153 10.46 9.18 0.66
C GLN A 153 9.31 10.13 1.01
N ILE A 154 8.83 10.08 2.25
CA ILE A 154 7.76 10.96 2.72
C ILE A 154 8.21 12.42 2.64
N ALA A 155 9.41 12.74 3.13
CA ALA A 155 9.96 14.09 3.07
C ALA A 155 10.03 14.64 1.65
N LYS A 156 10.46 13.81 0.68
CA LYS A 156 10.50 14.19 -0.73
C LYS A 156 9.11 14.49 -1.31
N ILE A 157 8.09 13.75 -0.88
CA ILE A 157 6.72 13.96 -1.33
C ILE A 157 6.12 15.23 -0.69
N LEU A 158 6.47 15.48 0.56
CA LEU A 158 6.00 16.64 1.32
C LEU A 158 6.90 17.87 1.17
N ASP A 159 7.86 17.87 0.25
CA ASP A 159 8.72 19.02 -0.02
C ASP A 159 7.87 20.24 -0.39
N GLY A 160 8.15 21.38 0.27
CA GLY A 160 7.35 22.60 0.17
C GLY A 160 6.05 22.61 0.99
N ARG A 161 5.72 21.53 1.74
CA ARG A 161 4.54 21.43 2.62
C ARG A 161 4.90 21.37 4.11
N ILE A 162 6.08 20.84 4.41
CA ILE A 162 6.66 20.85 5.76
C ILE A 162 7.54 22.07 5.93
N SER A 163 7.74 22.51 7.18
CA SER A 163 8.56 23.67 7.50
C SER A 163 10.03 23.41 7.20
N GLY A 164 10.68 24.36 6.55
CA GLY A 164 12.09 24.26 6.20
C GLY A 164 12.39 23.39 4.98
N ASN A 165 13.65 23.42 4.56
CA ASN A 165 14.14 22.57 3.48
C ASN A 165 14.50 21.18 4.07
N PRO A 166 13.85 20.09 3.62
CA PRO A 166 14.10 18.76 4.16
C PRO A 166 15.58 18.34 4.17
N SER A 167 16.37 18.83 3.19
CA SER A 167 17.80 18.51 3.07
C SER A 167 18.67 19.14 4.18
N ASN A 168 18.18 20.14 4.87
CA ASN A 168 18.89 20.84 5.93
C ASN A 168 18.51 20.37 7.35
N LEU A 169 17.50 19.52 7.46
CA LEU A 169 17.01 19.02 8.73
C LEU A 169 17.75 17.75 9.14
N SER A 170 17.98 17.58 10.43
CA SER A 170 18.35 16.29 11.00
C SER A 170 17.21 15.29 10.83
N LYS A 171 17.49 14.01 11.01
CA LYS A 171 16.44 12.97 10.90
C LYS A 171 15.34 13.13 11.94
N GLU A 172 15.69 13.60 13.15
CA GLU A 172 14.78 13.86 14.25
C GLU A 172 13.88 15.05 13.94
N GLU A 173 14.45 16.17 13.53
CA GLU A 173 13.70 17.36 13.09
C GLU A 173 12.78 17.05 11.94
N LEU A 174 13.26 16.31 10.94
CA LEU A 174 12.44 15.90 9.81
C LEU A 174 11.29 14.97 10.23
N ALA A 175 11.52 14.04 11.16
CA ALA A 175 10.47 13.18 11.68
C ALA A 175 9.42 13.98 12.46
N GLU A 176 9.82 15.02 13.17
CA GLU A 176 8.92 15.95 13.87
C GLU A 176 8.08 16.77 12.90
N GLU A 177 8.68 17.33 11.89
CA GLU A 177 7.98 18.08 10.85
C GLU A 177 6.93 17.21 10.11
N ILE A 178 7.29 15.97 9.77
CA ILE A 178 6.35 15.02 9.17
C ILE A 178 5.23 14.66 10.15
N ARG A 179 5.55 14.42 11.44
CA ARG A 179 4.54 14.18 12.46
C ARG A 179 3.55 15.33 12.54
N ASP A 180 4.06 16.55 12.60
CA ASP A 180 3.23 17.74 12.76
C ASP A 180 2.38 17.99 11.50
N PHE A 181 2.89 17.69 10.32
CA PHE A 181 2.11 17.71 9.08
C PHE A 181 0.98 16.67 9.08
N LEU A 182 1.26 15.44 9.51
CA LEU A 182 0.28 14.35 9.52
C LEU A 182 -0.76 14.50 10.64
N LYS A 183 -0.48 15.33 11.65
CA LYS A 183 -1.36 15.53 12.78
C LYS A 183 -2.62 16.29 12.39
N GLY A 184 -3.77 15.78 12.82
CA GLY A 184 -5.06 16.45 12.58
C GLY A 184 -5.63 16.28 11.17
N GLN A 185 -4.94 15.54 10.28
CA GLN A 185 -5.50 15.20 8.98
C GLN A 185 -6.67 14.21 9.13
N THR A 186 -7.64 14.30 8.24
CA THR A 186 -8.72 13.32 8.16
C THR A 186 -8.15 11.98 7.70
N ILE A 187 -8.49 10.90 8.42
CA ILE A 187 -8.00 9.55 8.09
C ILE A 187 -9.17 8.70 7.62
N HIS A 188 -9.00 8.07 6.46
CA HIS A 188 -9.95 7.11 5.88
C HIS A 188 -9.38 5.70 5.98
N ILE A 189 -10.22 4.72 6.32
CA ILE A 189 -9.86 3.30 6.35
C ILE A 189 -10.44 2.64 5.09
N VAL A 190 -9.55 2.12 4.25
CA VAL A 190 -9.90 1.55 2.94
C VAL A 190 -9.40 0.12 2.86
N TYR A 191 -10.30 -0.80 2.55
CA TYR A 191 -9.96 -2.17 2.18
C TYR A 191 -10.08 -2.31 0.68
N VAL A 192 -9.08 -2.89 0.04
CA VAL A 192 -9.10 -3.23 -1.39
C VAL A 192 -9.11 -4.74 -1.51
N SER A 193 -10.13 -5.27 -2.17
CA SER A 193 -10.35 -6.71 -2.31
C SER A 193 -10.89 -7.06 -3.69
N ILE A 194 -10.73 -8.31 -4.10
CA ILE A 194 -11.32 -8.82 -5.34
C ILE A 194 -12.84 -8.91 -5.16
N ASN A 195 -13.25 -9.57 -4.08
CA ASN A 195 -14.66 -9.76 -3.74
C ASN A 195 -15.03 -8.98 -2.49
N GLU A 196 -16.33 -8.88 -2.24
CA GLU A 196 -16.85 -8.28 -1.02
C GLU A 196 -16.31 -9.00 0.23
N ILE A 197 -15.71 -8.23 1.14
CA ILE A 197 -15.25 -8.77 2.43
C ILE A 197 -16.47 -8.95 3.32
N LYS A 198 -16.71 -10.19 3.74
CA LYS A 198 -17.85 -10.57 4.58
C LYS A 198 -17.40 -11.00 5.98
N VAL A 199 -18.19 -10.65 6.96
CA VAL A 199 -18.08 -11.15 8.33
C VAL A 199 -19.39 -11.85 8.65
N GLY A 200 -19.42 -13.17 8.53
CA GLY A 200 -20.64 -13.95 8.48
C GLY A 200 -21.42 -13.65 7.18
N ASN A 201 -22.68 -13.23 7.31
CA ASN A 201 -23.57 -12.94 6.18
C ASN A 201 -23.65 -11.44 5.81
N LYS A 202 -22.89 -10.58 6.49
CA LYS A 202 -22.92 -9.13 6.29
C LYS A 202 -21.60 -8.62 5.70
N SER A 203 -21.66 -7.52 4.94
CA SER A 203 -20.45 -6.87 4.47
C SER A 203 -19.67 -6.22 5.63
N CYS A 204 -18.37 -6.03 5.46
CA CYS A 204 -17.58 -5.34 6.47
C CYS A 204 -17.99 -3.87 6.63
N GLU A 205 -18.47 -3.21 5.57
CA GLU A 205 -18.98 -1.84 5.62
C GLU A 205 -20.25 -1.72 6.47
N GLU A 206 -21.13 -2.74 6.43
CA GLU A 206 -22.35 -2.76 7.24
C GLU A 206 -22.08 -2.96 8.73
N LEU A 207 -21.01 -3.64 9.07
CA LEU A 207 -20.70 -4.03 10.44
C LEU A 207 -19.72 -3.10 11.14
N TYR A 208 -18.90 -2.40 10.39
CA TYR A 208 -17.78 -1.63 10.93
C TYR A 208 -17.80 -0.21 10.35
N GLU A 209 -18.13 0.74 11.20
CA GLU A 209 -18.21 2.16 10.86
C GLU A 209 -16.86 2.69 10.34
N GLY A 210 -16.92 3.54 9.32
CA GLY A 210 -15.73 4.23 8.79
C GLY A 210 -14.86 3.40 7.86
N ILE A 211 -15.23 2.15 7.53
CA ILE A 211 -14.57 1.38 6.49
C ILE A 211 -15.18 1.73 5.12
N LYS A 212 -14.32 1.87 4.13
CA LYS A 212 -14.67 1.79 2.72
C LYS A 212 -14.07 0.53 2.11
N ASN A 213 -14.90 -0.33 1.53
CA ASN A 213 -14.44 -1.51 0.81
C ASN A 213 -14.50 -1.28 -0.71
N ILE A 214 -13.35 -1.29 -1.34
CA ILE A 214 -13.20 -1.13 -2.78
C ILE A 214 -13.09 -2.50 -3.42
N HIS A 215 -14.09 -2.86 -4.21
CA HIS A 215 -14.12 -4.12 -4.95
C HIS A 215 -13.50 -3.92 -6.32
N LEU A 216 -12.45 -4.67 -6.63
CA LEU A 216 -11.74 -4.54 -7.91
C LEU A 216 -12.65 -4.85 -9.10
N ASP A 217 -13.62 -5.75 -8.94
CA ASP A 217 -14.58 -6.10 -9.98
C ASP A 217 -15.57 -4.98 -10.32
N ASN A 218 -15.74 -4.02 -9.40
CA ASN A 218 -16.69 -2.92 -9.54
C ASN A 218 -16.03 -1.62 -10.01
N ILE A 219 -14.72 -1.63 -10.25
CA ILE A 219 -13.97 -0.43 -10.65
C ILE A 219 -13.73 -0.44 -12.15
N GLU A 220 -14.19 0.58 -12.84
CA GLU A 220 -13.86 0.82 -14.24
C GLU A 220 -12.65 1.76 -14.37
N MET A 221 -11.46 1.19 -14.32
CA MET A 221 -10.22 1.95 -14.43
C MET A 221 -9.90 2.38 -15.86
N TYR A 222 -9.36 3.58 -16.01
CA TYR A 222 -8.75 4.09 -17.25
C TYR A 222 -9.67 4.14 -18.48
N LYS A 223 -10.97 4.47 -18.31
CA LYS A 223 -11.93 4.59 -19.43
C LYS A 223 -11.40 5.40 -20.62
N ASN A 224 -10.67 6.46 -20.33
CA ASN A 224 -10.15 7.41 -21.32
C ASN A 224 -8.66 7.23 -21.64
N ASN A 225 -8.04 6.13 -21.20
CA ASN A 225 -6.64 5.83 -21.48
C ASN A 225 -6.49 4.35 -21.90
N PRO A 226 -6.56 4.06 -23.23
CA PRO A 226 -6.56 2.69 -23.73
C PRO A 226 -5.30 1.88 -23.35
N GLU A 227 -4.14 2.52 -23.29
CA GLU A 227 -2.89 1.83 -22.96
C GLU A 227 -2.90 1.37 -21.47
N LYS A 228 -3.22 2.29 -20.56
CA LYS A 228 -3.33 1.94 -19.14
C LYS A 228 -4.46 0.96 -18.89
N ARG A 229 -5.56 1.06 -19.63
CA ARG A 229 -6.69 0.14 -19.54
C ARG A 229 -6.28 -1.28 -19.92
N SER A 230 -5.59 -1.45 -21.05
CA SER A 230 -5.13 -2.79 -21.46
C SER A 230 -4.23 -3.44 -20.42
N LEU A 231 -3.34 -2.67 -19.80
CA LEU A 231 -2.49 -3.17 -18.73
C LEU A 231 -3.30 -3.52 -17.46
N TRP A 232 -4.27 -2.68 -17.09
CA TRP A 232 -5.16 -2.96 -15.97
C TRP A 232 -6.01 -4.21 -16.21
N ASP A 233 -6.62 -4.33 -17.40
CA ASP A 233 -7.46 -5.48 -17.76
C ASP A 233 -6.67 -6.79 -17.68
N LEU A 234 -5.38 -6.77 -18.08
CA LEU A 234 -4.49 -7.89 -17.92
C LEU A 234 -4.25 -8.25 -16.44
N VAL A 235 -3.83 -7.28 -15.64
CA VAL A 235 -3.58 -7.49 -14.20
C VAL A 235 -4.84 -7.97 -13.50
N HIS A 236 -5.97 -7.35 -13.79
CA HIS A 236 -7.26 -7.72 -13.23
C HIS A 236 -7.70 -9.14 -13.63
N SER A 237 -7.45 -9.56 -14.89
CA SER A 237 -7.75 -10.93 -15.35
C SER A 237 -6.90 -11.97 -14.59
N ILE A 238 -5.61 -11.70 -14.39
CA ILE A 238 -4.72 -12.57 -13.61
C ILE A 238 -5.22 -12.71 -12.17
N ILE A 239 -5.56 -11.59 -11.55
CA ILE A 239 -6.08 -11.56 -10.18
C ILE A 239 -7.40 -12.36 -10.07
N LYS A 240 -8.31 -12.20 -11.03
CA LYS A 240 -9.57 -12.96 -11.07
C LYS A 240 -9.36 -14.46 -11.21
N GLN A 241 -8.48 -14.88 -12.11
CA GLN A 241 -8.18 -16.30 -12.32
C GLN A 241 -7.62 -16.92 -11.05
N THR A 242 -6.73 -16.21 -10.35
CA THR A 242 -6.13 -16.69 -9.11
C THR A 242 -7.15 -16.85 -7.97
N ASN A 243 -8.20 -16.05 -7.97
CA ASN A 243 -9.24 -16.09 -6.93
C ASN A 243 -10.36 -17.12 -7.22
N SER A 244 -10.75 -17.29 -8.49
CA SER A 244 -11.86 -18.15 -8.89
C SER A 244 -11.58 -19.65 -8.70
N GLU A 245 -10.33 -20.05 -8.71
CA GLU A 245 -9.92 -21.46 -8.65
C GLU A 245 -9.46 -21.92 -7.26
N GLY A 246 -9.52 -21.05 -6.25
CA GLY A 246 -9.25 -21.37 -4.84
C GLY A 246 -7.81 -21.79 -4.52
N THR A 247 -7.01 -22.07 -5.53
CA THR A 247 -5.58 -22.35 -5.43
C THR A 247 -4.91 -22.08 -6.76
N PHE A 248 -3.80 -21.38 -6.75
CA PHE A 248 -2.89 -21.24 -7.89
C PHE A 248 -2.47 -22.59 -8.51
N ALA A 249 -2.60 -23.70 -7.78
CA ALA A 249 -2.30 -25.04 -8.25
C ALA A 249 -3.17 -25.48 -9.45
N ASN A 250 -4.36 -24.93 -9.62
CA ASN A 250 -5.26 -25.29 -10.71
C ASN A 250 -4.99 -24.55 -12.02
N LEU A 251 -4.28 -23.42 -11.99
CA LEU A 251 -3.79 -22.73 -13.20
C LEU A 251 -2.81 -23.62 -14.01
N TRP A 252 -2.10 -24.52 -13.34
CA TRP A 252 -1.12 -25.42 -13.96
C TRP A 252 -1.73 -26.60 -14.70
N ASN A 253 -2.94 -26.99 -14.36
CA ASN A 253 -3.55 -28.22 -14.90
C ASN A 253 -4.39 -28.02 -16.16
N LYS A 254 -4.61 -26.81 -16.64
CA LYS A 254 -5.44 -26.54 -17.82
C LYS A 254 -4.76 -25.65 -18.83
N ASP A 255 -4.19 -26.29 -19.83
CA ASP A 255 -4.04 -25.76 -21.20
C ASP A 255 -3.10 -24.59 -21.51
N LEU A 256 -2.32 -24.07 -20.58
CA LEU A 256 -1.30 -23.05 -20.87
C LEU A 256 0.02 -23.63 -21.42
N LEU A 257 0.11 -24.95 -21.55
CA LEU A 257 1.27 -25.66 -22.14
C LEU A 257 0.93 -26.39 -23.45
N LYS A 258 -0.10 -25.95 -24.16
CA LYS A 258 -0.38 -26.44 -25.50
C LYS A 258 -0.09 -25.33 -26.54
#